data_7b1209d1e01c35ea934190ad6feb8571
#
_entry.id   7b1209d1e01c35ea934190ad6feb8571
#
_cell.length_a   1.000
_cell.length_b   1.000
_cell.length_c   1.000
_cell.angle_alpha   90.00
_cell.angle_beta   90.00
_cell.angle_gamma   90.00
#
_symmetry.space_group_name_H-M   'P 1'
#
loop_
_entity.id
_entity.type
_entity.pdbx_description
1 polymer ?
#
loop_
_entity_poly.entity_id
_entity_poly.type
_entity_poly.pdbx_seq_one_letter_code
_entity_poly.pdbx_strand_id
1 'polypeptide(L)'
;MGYWLKEQSQLNKDKIAVATDEQSLTFSELYEKAYDLARYIQSLHKKRVGLFIKNDLDSVILIHACWIAQIEIAMLNTRLTEQEMRNQMKSVRVDTILHTMPLTMEDFKLYNIEGLRNFAPQQLQSKQFNLEDIASIMFTSGTTGPQKAVPQTFHNHLASATGCKQSLGFDQHTKWLSVLPIYHISGLSVILRSVIELSLIHISEPTRPLY
;
A
#
# COMPACT_ATOMS: atom_id res chain seq x y z
N MET A 1 -12.74 -9.27 14.02
CA MET A 1 -12.10 -9.48 12.71
C MET A 1 -10.72 -8.84 12.77
N GLY A 2 -9.67 -9.54 12.44
CA GLY A 2 -8.32 -8.99 12.34
C GLY A 2 -8.07 -8.39 10.97
N TYR A 3 -6.91 -7.73 10.80
CA TYR A 3 -6.47 -7.29 9.48
C TYR A 3 -6.14 -8.53 8.62
N TRP A 4 -6.61 -8.57 7.38
CA TRP A 4 -6.57 -9.74 6.50
C TRP A 4 -5.19 -10.40 6.38
N LEU A 5 -4.11 -9.60 6.20
CA LEU A 5 -2.76 -10.17 6.13
C LEU A 5 -2.37 -10.92 7.41
N LYS A 6 -2.81 -10.43 8.60
CA LYS A 6 -2.58 -11.12 9.87
C LYS A 6 -3.31 -12.47 9.91
N GLU A 7 -4.55 -12.50 9.46
CA GLU A 7 -5.32 -13.76 9.40
C GLU A 7 -4.65 -14.76 8.44
N GLN A 8 -4.21 -14.28 7.26
CA GLN A 8 -3.53 -15.14 6.29
C GLN A 8 -2.17 -15.64 6.78
N SER A 9 -1.41 -14.83 7.50
CA SER A 9 -0.12 -15.23 8.08
C SER A 9 -0.26 -16.36 9.12
N GLN A 10 -1.45 -16.54 9.70
CA GLN A 10 -1.73 -17.61 10.66
C GLN A 10 -2.31 -18.85 9.99
N LEU A 11 -3.24 -18.67 9.04
CA LEU A 11 -3.97 -19.77 8.40
C LEU A 11 -3.21 -20.38 7.20
N ASN A 12 -2.41 -19.58 6.50
CA ASN A 12 -1.74 -19.93 5.25
C ASN A 12 -0.27 -19.50 5.27
N LYS A 13 0.39 -19.65 6.41
CA LYS A 13 1.71 -19.10 6.74
C LYS A 13 2.78 -19.36 5.67
N ASP A 14 2.83 -20.58 5.13
CA ASP A 14 3.87 -21.05 4.20
C ASP A 14 3.52 -20.81 2.72
N LYS A 15 2.31 -20.29 2.43
CA LYS A 15 1.90 -19.98 1.07
C LYS A 15 2.55 -18.68 0.62
N ILE A 16 3.05 -18.64 -0.63
CA ILE A 16 3.64 -17.41 -1.20
C ILE A 16 2.53 -16.39 -1.41
N ALA A 17 2.73 -15.20 -0.83
CA ALA A 17 1.85 -14.05 -0.95
C ALA A 17 2.25 -13.13 -2.10
N VAL A 18 3.56 -12.86 -2.22
CA VAL A 18 4.12 -11.97 -3.24
C VAL A 18 5.44 -12.52 -3.75
N ALA A 19 5.68 -12.38 -5.04
CA ALA A 19 6.92 -12.77 -5.70
C ALA A 19 7.37 -11.71 -6.68
N THR A 20 8.67 -11.61 -6.90
CA THR A 20 9.34 -10.93 -8.01
C THR A 20 10.13 -11.99 -8.77
N ASP A 21 10.86 -11.58 -9.81
CA ASP A 21 11.74 -12.49 -10.54
C ASP A 21 12.92 -12.98 -9.69
N GLU A 22 13.30 -12.23 -8.63
CA GLU A 22 14.47 -12.51 -7.80
C GLU A 22 14.13 -13.15 -6.45
N GLN A 23 12.98 -12.86 -5.88
CA GLN A 23 12.62 -13.27 -4.53
C GLN A 23 11.11 -13.41 -4.32
N SER A 24 10.74 -14.14 -3.28
CA SER A 24 9.35 -14.27 -2.88
C SER A 24 9.20 -14.21 -1.37
N LEU A 25 8.02 -13.81 -0.89
CA LEU A 25 7.64 -13.85 0.52
C LEU A 25 6.37 -14.66 0.69
N THR A 26 6.36 -15.49 1.71
CA THR A 26 5.16 -16.13 2.21
C THR A 26 4.26 -15.13 2.94
N PHE A 27 3.01 -15.51 3.24
CA PHE A 27 2.12 -14.67 4.05
C PHE A 27 2.70 -14.39 5.45
N SER A 28 3.39 -15.36 6.07
CA SER A 28 4.07 -15.15 7.35
C SER A 28 5.20 -14.14 7.23
N GLU A 29 6.11 -14.31 6.29
CA GLU A 29 7.25 -13.43 6.08
C GLU A 29 6.82 -12.00 5.72
N LEU A 30 5.80 -11.86 4.84
CA LEU A 30 5.25 -10.54 4.49
C LEU A 30 4.65 -9.86 5.72
N TYR A 31 3.88 -10.59 6.53
CA TYR A 31 3.30 -10.05 7.76
C TYR A 31 4.38 -9.65 8.77
N GLU A 32 5.38 -10.47 9.01
CA GLU A 32 6.47 -10.19 9.96
C GLU A 32 7.25 -8.94 9.56
N LYS A 33 7.62 -8.81 8.27
CA LYS A 33 8.31 -7.62 7.76
C LYS A 33 7.44 -6.36 7.86
N ALA A 34 6.17 -6.47 7.49
CA ALA A 34 5.23 -5.35 7.57
C ALA A 34 4.93 -4.96 9.02
N TYR A 35 4.79 -5.93 9.93
CA TYR A 35 4.56 -5.69 11.35
C TYR A 35 5.77 -5.02 12.02
N ASP A 36 6.98 -5.50 11.73
CA ASP A 36 8.20 -4.85 12.23
C ASP A 36 8.27 -3.39 11.76
N LEU A 37 8.09 -3.13 10.46
CA LEU A 37 8.12 -1.77 9.91
C LEU A 37 7.00 -0.89 10.49
N ALA A 38 5.82 -1.45 10.73
CA ALA A 38 4.68 -0.73 11.32
C ALA A 38 5.01 -0.14 12.69
N ARG A 39 5.85 -0.80 13.48
CA ARG A 39 6.30 -0.32 14.81
C ARG A 39 7.10 0.99 14.71
N TYR A 40 7.88 1.15 13.64
CA TYR A 40 8.63 2.39 13.38
C TYR A 40 7.71 3.48 12.82
N ILE A 41 6.79 3.11 11.92
CA ILE A 41 5.80 4.03 11.36
C ILE A 41 4.89 4.59 12.46
N GLN A 42 4.54 3.79 13.48
CA GLN A 42 3.74 4.24 14.62
C GLN A 42 4.40 5.41 15.37
N SER A 43 5.75 5.49 15.38
CA SER A 43 6.51 6.59 16.01
C SER A 43 6.33 7.94 15.33
N LEU A 44 5.83 7.97 14.10
CA LEU A 44 5.54 9.23 13.39
C LEU A 44 4.32 9.96 13.99
N HIS A 45 3.47 9.26 14.75
CA HIS A 45 2.23 9.79 15.34
C HIS A 45 1.34 10.49 14.31
N LYS A 46 1.21 9.90 13.12
CA LYS A 46 0.40 10.42 12.01
C LYS A 46 -0.87 9.61 11.83
N LYS A 47 -1.98 10.29 11.55
CA LYS A 47 -3.20 9.64 11.09
C LYS A 47 -3.10 9.24 9.61
N ARG A 48 -2.36 10.03 8.83
CA ARG A 48 -2.25 9.90 7.38
C ARG A 48 -0.85 10.23 6.91
N VAL A 49 -0.38 9.49 5.90
CA VAL A 49 0.90 9.76 5.21
C VAL A 49 0.71 9.70 3.70
N GLY A 50 1.58 10.40 2.96
CA GLY A 50 1.71 10.21 1.52
C GLY A 50 2.58 8.99 1.22
N LEU A 51 2.30 8.29 0.12
CA LEU A 51 3.18 7.23 -0.39
C LEU A 51 3.66 7.57 -1.80
N PHE A 52 4.98 7.69 -1.96
CA PHE A 52 5.65 7.85 -3.25
C PHE A 52 6.46 6.58 -3.55
N ILE A 53 5.85 5.64 -4.27
CA ILE A 53 6.30 4.26 -4.38
C ILE A 53 6.19 3.72 -5.80
N LYS A 54 6.95 2.68 -6.12
CA LYS A 54 6.88 1.93 -7.37
C LYS A 54 6.37 0.51 -7.14
N ASN A 55 6.24 -0.26 -8.22
CA ASN A 55 5.91 -1.68 -8.14
C ASN A 55 7.16 -2.46 -7.73
N ASP A 56 7.35 -2.65 -6.42
CA ASP A 56 8.39 -3.48 -5.85
C ASP A 56 7.94 -4.09 -4.52
N LEU A 57 8.74 -4.98 -4.00
CA LEU A 57 8.44 -5.70 -2.77
C LEU A 57 8.42 -4.78 -1.54
N ASP A 58 9.34 -3.83 -1.48
CA ASP A 58 9.41 -2.84 -0.39
C ASP A 58 8.15 -1.98 -0.31
N SER A 59 7.60 -1.62 -1.46
CA SER A 59 6.33 -0.88 -1.53
C SER A 59 5.15 -1.69 -1.03
N VAL A 60 5.09 -3.00 -1.32
CA VAL A 60 4.04 -3.88 -0.77
C VAL A 60 4.18 -4.00 0.75
N ILE A 61 5.40 -4.19 1.25
CA ILE A 61 5.67 -4.23 2.70
C ILE A 61 5.25 -2.91 3.35
N LEU A 62 5.63 -1.78 2.76
CA LEU A 62 5.32 -0.44 3.29
C LEU A 62 3.82 -0.16 3.35
N ILE A 63 3.07 -0.53 2.32
CA ILE A 63 1.61 -0.40 2.28
C ILE A 63 0.97 -1.20 3.43
N HIS A 64 1.33 -2.47 3.57
CA HIS A 64 0.81 -3.30 4.65
C HIS A 64 1.24 -2.79 6.03
N ALA A 65 2.47 -2.28 6.17
CA ALA A 65 2.96 -1.71 7.41
C ALA A 65 2.14 -0.47 7.83
N CYS A 66 1.79 0.42 6.91
CA CYS A 66 0.90 1.55 7.17
C CYS A 66 -0.47 1.09 7.67
N TRP A 67 -1.07 0.08 7.03
CA TRP A 67 -2.38 -0.44 7.43
C TRP A 67 -2.35 -1.19 8.77
N ILE A 68 -1.27 -1.91 9.06
CA ILE A 68 -1.05 -2.53 10.38
C ILE A 68 -0.90 -1.46 11.46
N ALA A 69 -0.21 -0.36 11.16
CA ALA A 69 -0.10 0.81 12.04
C ALA A 69 -1.38 1.66 12.07
N GLN A 70 -2.43 1.29 11.34
CA GLN A 70 -3.72 2.01 11.22
C GLN A 70 -3.57 3.44 10.71
N ILE A 71 -2.68 3.62 9.75
CA ILE A 71 -2.43 4.90 9.09
C ILE A 71 -3.05 4.88 7.70
N GLU A 72 -3.83 5.92 7.40
CA GLU A 72 -4.41 6.17 6.08
C GLU A 72 -3.30 6.51 5.08
N ILE A 73 -3.33 5.95 3.87
CA ILE A 73 -2.34 6.23 2.84
C ILE A 73 -2.91 7.10 1.71
N ALA A 74 -2.23 8.18 1.38
CA ALA A 74 -2.53 9.02 0.23
C ALA A 74 -1.53 8.70 -0.89
N MET A 75 -2.02 8.16 -2.01
CA MET A 75 -1.16 7.63 -3.07
C MET A 75 -0.72 8.74 -4.02
N LEU A 76 0.59 8.89 -4.19
CA LEU A 76 1.19 9.86 -5.10
C LEU A 76 1.52 9.22 -6.45
N ASN A 77 1.04 9.85 -7.52
CA ASN A 77 1.42 9.45 -8.87
C ASN A 77 2.85 9.92 -9.17
N THR A 78 3.73 8.98 -9.46
CA THR A 78 5.16 9.23 -9.68
C THR A 78 5.47 10.02 -10.97
N ARG A 79 4.48 10.28 -11.81
CA ARG A 79 4.61 11.06 -13.04
C ARG A 79 4.23 12.54 -12.88
N LEU A 80 3.77 12.94 -11.69
CA LEU A 80 3.40 14.31 -11.41
C LEU A 80 4.63 15.19 -11.18
N THR A 81 4.49 16.47 -11.45
CA THR A 81 5.45 17.49 -11.04
C THR A 81 5.43 17.65 -9.53
N GLU A 82 6.52 18.14 -8.96
CA GLU A 82 6.61 18.45 -7.52
C GLU A 82 5.45 19.34 -7.06
N GLN A 83 5.11 20.36 -7.85
CA GLN A 83 4.02 21.29 -7.52
C GLN A 83 2.65 20.60 -7.46
N GLU A 84 2.38 19.68 -8.37
CA GLU A 84 1.14 18.89 -8.37
C GLU A 84 1.08 17.96 -7.16
N MET A 85 2.17 17.25 -6.86
CA MET A 85 2.28 16.41 -5.66
C MET A 85 2.08 17.23 -4.38
N ARG A 86 2.69 18.40 -4.30
CA ARG A 86 2.53 19.36 -3.20
C ARG A 86 1.07 19.76 -3.00
N ASN A 87 0.38 20.09 -4.08
CA ASN A 87 -1.03 20.48 -4.04
C ASN A 87 -1.92 19.32 -3.58
N GLN A 88 -1.66 18.10 -4.07
CA GLN A 88 -2.38 16.89 -3.63
C GLN A 88 -2.21 16.66 -2.13
N MET A 89 -0.97 16.65 -1.64
CA MET A 89 -0.70 16.35 -0.22
C MET A 89 -1.28 17.43 0.71
N LYS A 90 -1.17 18.71 0.33
CA LYS A 90 -1.80 19.81 1.08
C LYS A 90 -3.32 19.69 1.10
N SER A 91 -3.96 19.28 0.01
CA SER A 91 -5.42 19.12 -0.07
C SER A 91 -5.98 18.07 0.90
N VAL A 92 -5.18 17.07 1.25
CA VAL A 92 -5.53 16.01 2.19
C VAL A 92 -4.81 16.13 3.55
N ARG A 93 -4.18 17.28 3.81
CA ARG A 93 -3.48 17.62 5.07
C ARG A 93 -2.38 16.61 5.43
N VAL A 94 -1.60 16.22 4.46
CA VAL A 94 -0.41 15.38 4.62
C VAL A 94 0.83 16.27 4.66
N ASP A 95 1.69 16.07 5.64
CA ASP A 95 2.98 16.74 5.82
C ASP A 95 4.16 15.75 5.82
N THR A 96 3.88 14.47 5.73
CA THR A 96 4.86 13.39 5.82
C THR A 96 4.65 12.40 4.69
N ILE A 97 5.70 12.13 3.93
CA ILE A 97 5.68 11.20 2.80
C ILE A 97 6.67 10.07 3.05
N LEU A 98 6.21 8.84 2.91
CA LEU A 98 7.04 7.65 2.91
C LEU A 98 7.33 7.26 1.46
N HIS A 99 8.57 6.85 1.16
CA HIS A 99 8.96 6.61 -0.22
C HIS A 99 9.92 5.42 -0.38
N THR A 100 9.80 4.71 -1.50
CA THR A 100 10.73 3.65 -1.93
C THR A 100 11.56 4.08 -3.15
N MET A 101 11.31 5.28 -3.67
CA MET A 101 12.02 5.90 -4.78
C MET A 101 12.66 7.21 -4.31
N PRO A 102 13.73 7.69 -4.95
CA PRO A 102 14.28 9.02 -4.67
C PRO A 102 13.21 10.11 -4.80
N LEU A 103 13.09 10.94 -3.77
CA LEU A 103 12.14 12.05 -3.72
C LEU A 103 12.79 13.23 -2.99
N THR A 104 12.59 14.43 -3.53
CA THR A 104 13.01 15.70 -2.90
C THR A 104 11.80 16.64 -2.89
N MET A 105 11.37 17.06 -1.70
CA MET A 105 10.28 18.02 -1.50
C MET A 105 10.52 18.75 -0.17
N GLU A 106 10.94 20.01 -0.22
CA GLU A 106 11.40 20.75 0.97
C GLU A 106 10.32 20.98 2.05
N ASP A 107 9.05 21.10 1.65
CA ASP A 107 7.94 21.37 2.58
C ASP A 107 7.41 20.13 3.32
N PHE A 108 7.99 18.94 3.08
CA PHE A 108 7.50 17.68 3.60
C PHE A 108 8.57 16.93 4.38
N LYS A 109 8.16 16.18 5.39
CA LYS A 109 9.01 15.20 6.05
C LYS A 109 9.06 13.95 5.19
N LEU A 110 10.25 13.59 4.71
CA LEU A 110 10.46 12.46 3.81
C LEU A 110 11.20 11.35 4.55
N TYR A 111 10.67 10.14 4.48
CA TYR A 111 11.32 8.95 5.05
C TYR A 111 11.24 7.79 4.08
N ASN A 112 12.40 7.23 3.75
CA ASN A 112 12.49 5.89 3.18
C ASN A 112 12.44 4.83 4.31
N ILE A 113 12.42 3.55 3.96
CA ILE A 113 12.33 2.46 4.94
C ILE A 113 13.51 2.49 5.93
N GLU A 114 14.71 2.80 5.46
CA GLU A 114 15.90 2.91 6.31
C GLU A 114 15.80 4.11 7.25
N GLY A 115 15.34 5.25 6.74
CA GLY A 115 15.10 6.44 7.55
C GLY A 115 14.05 6.23 8.64
N LEU A 116 13.03 5.42 8.38
CA LEU A 116 12.04 5.03 9.39
C LEU A 116 12.69 4.23 10.53
N ARG A 117 13.66 3.38 10.25
CA ARG A 117 14.36 2.56 11.24
C ARG A 117 15.25 3.37 12.19
N ASN A 118 15.47 4.67 11.94
CA ASN A 118 16.14 5.58 12.89
C ASN A 118 15.26 5.99 14.06
N PHE A 119 13.94 5.75 13.99
CA PHE A 119 13.05 5.98 15.12
C PHE A 119 13.10 4.81 16.13
N ALA A 120 12.74 5.08 17.38
CA ALA A 120 12.51 4.00 18.34
C ALA A 120 11.21 3.26 17.99
N PRO A 121 11.23 1.92 17.82
CA PRO A 121 10.01 1.18 17.49
C PRO A 121 9.01 1.23 18.64
N GLN A 122 7.77 1.54 18.34
CA GLN A 122 6.69 1.61 19.33
C GLN A 122 5.94 0.27 19.41
N GLN A 123 5.30 0.04 20.55
CA GLN A 123 4.30 -1.01 20.64
C GLN A 123 3.07 -0.59 19.84
N LEU A 124 2.60 -1.45 18.92
CA LEU A 124 1.39 -1.16 18.16
C LEU A 124 0.18 -1.16 19.08
N GLN A 125 -0.66 -0.15 18.93
CA GLN A 125 -1.90 -0.06 19.69
C GLN A 125 -2.83 -1.21 19.29
N SER A 126 -3.42 -1.88 20.29
CA SER A 126 -4.40 -2.95 20.10
C SER A 126 -5.78 -2.36 19.75
N LYS A 127 -5.87 -1.60 18.66
CA LYS A 127 -7.15 -1.11 18.17
C LYS A 127 -7.77 -2.14 17.24
N GLN A 128 -9.06 -2.38 17.40
CA GLN A 128 -9.78 -3.31 16.53
C GLN A 128 -9.77 -2.80 15.08
N PHE A 129 -9.48 -3.71 14.13
CA PHE A 129 -9.59 -3.42 12.70
C PHE A 129 -11.05 -3.13 12.33
N ASN A 130 -11.29 -2.00 11.69
CA ASN A 130 -12.62 -1.56 11.28
C ASN A 130 -12.68 -1.37 9.76
N LEU A 131 -13.67 -1.98 9.13
CA LEU A 131 -13.89 -1.88 7.69
C LEU A 131 -14.25 -0.47 7.22
N GLU A 132 -14.81 0.36 8.10
CA GLU A 132 -15.16 1.75 7.78
C GLU A 132 -13.98 2.73 7.90
N ASP A 133 -12.82 2.28 8.41
CA ASP A 133 -11.63 3.12 8.41
C ASP A 133 -11.13 3.35 6.97
N ILE A 134 -10.60 4.55 6.71
CA ILE A 134 -10.03 4.89 5.41
C ILE A 134 -8.74 4.10 5.22
N ALA A 135 -8.71 3.27 4.18
CA ALA A 135 -7.53 2.52 3.79
C ALA A 135 -6.61 3.36 2.88
N SER A 136 -7.20 4.00 1.87
CA SER A 136 -6.44 4.74 0.86
C SER A 136 -7.16 6.00 0.38
N ILE A 137 -6.40 6.96 -0.11
CA ILE A 137 -6.89 8.16 -0.80
C ILE A 137 -6.24 8.19 -2.17
N MET A 138 -7.08 8.15 -3.20
CA MET A 138 -6.68 8.23 -4.59
C MET A 138 -7.02 9.60 -5.16
N PHE A 139 -6.20 10.09 -6.10
CA PHE A 139 -6.47 11.34 -6.79
C PHE A 139 -6.97 11.04 -8.20
N THR A 140 -8.15 11.57 -8.53
CA THR A 140 -8.72 11.43 -9.88
C THR A 140 -8.18 12.51 -10.80
N SER A 141 -7.88 12.14 -12.05
CA SER A 141 -7.59 13.11 -13.10
C SER A 141 -8.89 13.83 -13.47
N GLY A 142 -9.11 15.01 -12.90
CA GLY A 142 -10.20 15.88 -13.35
C GLY A 142 -9.93 16.35 -14.77
N THR A 143 -10.88 16.17 -15.69
CA THR A 143 -10.76 16.66 -17.07
C THR A 143 -10.87 18.19 -17.17
N THR A 144 -11.33 18.88 -16.12
CA THR A 144 -11.66 20.31 -16.15
C THR A 144 -11.32 21.09 -14.86
N GLY A 145 -10.45 20.56 -13.99
CA GLY A 145 -10.15 21.23 -12.71
C GLY A 145 -9.11 20.52 -11.85
N PRO A 146 -8.85 21.02 -10.64
CA PRO A 146 -7.90 20.41 -9.74
C PRO A 146 -8.32 18.96 -9.41
N GLN A 147 -7.33 18.09 -9.30
CA GLN A 147 -7.56 16.67 -8.98
C GLN A 147 -8.30 16.52 -7.64
N LYS A 148 -9.31 15.66 -7.62
CA LYS A 148 -10.12 15.41 -6.42
C LYS A 148 -9.55 14.23 -5.65
N ALA A 149 -9.40 14.40 -4.34
CA ALA A 149 -9.08 13.32 -3.43
C ALA A 149 -10.31 12.44 -3.18
N VAL A 150 -10.19 11.15 -3.41
CA VAL A 150 -11.23 10.15 -3.21
C VAL A 150 -10.80 9.17 -2.12
N PRO A 151 -11.29 9.32 -0.89
CA PRO A 151 -11.03 8.37 0.17
C PRO A 151 -11.78 7.05 -0.09
N GLN A 152 -11.12 5.94 0.21
CA GLN A 152 -11.68 4.60 0.10
C GLN A 152 -11.47 3.86 1.41
N THR A 153 -12.54 3.28 1.94
CA THR A 153 -12.50 2.46 3.16
C THR A 153 -12.03 1.05 2.85
N PHE A 154 -11.64 0.31 3.88
CA PHE A 154 -11.40 -1.13 3.74
C PHE A 154 -12.63 -1.87 3.23
N HIS A 155 -13.85 -1.42 3.58
CA HIS A 155 -15.10 -1.96 3.05
C HIS A 155 -15.21 -1.78 1.52
N ASN A 156 -14.84 -0.62 0.99
CA ASN A 156 -14.86 -0.41 -0.47
C ASN A 156 -13.91 -1.39 -1.18
N HIS A 157 -12.74 -1.63 -0.62
CA HIS A 157 -11.77 -2.58 -1.17
C HIS A 157 -12.26 -4.04 -1.05
N LEU A 158 -12.88 -4.41 0.08
CA LEU A 158 -13.49 -5.72 0.27
C LEU A 158 -14.60 -5.98 -0.77
N ALA A 159 -15.52 -5.02 -0.92
CA ALA A 159 -16.61 -5.11 -1.90
C ALA A 159 -16.07 -5.26 -3.34
N SER A 160 -15.01 -4.49 -3.68
CA SER A 160 -14.34 -4.59 -4.97
C SER A 160 -13.67 -5.96 -5.18
N ALA A 161 -12.99 -6.50 -4.16
CA ALA A 161 -12.35 -7.82 -4.23
C ALA A 161 -13.39 -8.93 -4.42
N THR A 162 -14.46 -8.91 -3.63
CA THR A 162 -15.56 -9.88 -3.70
C THR A 162 -16.27 -9.84 -5.05
N GLY A 163 -16.62 -8.65 -5.55
CA GLY A 163 -17.23 -8.50 -6.87
C GLY A 163 -16.32 -8.97 -8.00
N CYS A 164 -15.02 -8.71 -7.91
CA CYS A 164 -14.04 -9.18 -8.86
C CYS A 164 -13.96 -10.72 -8.88
N LYS A 165 -13.96 -11.37 -7.70
CA LYS A 165 -13.98 -12.83 -7.58
C LYS A 165 -15.22 -13.44 -8.21
N GLN A 166 -16.39 -12.86 -7.94
CA GLN A 166 -17.65 -13.33 -8.54
C GLN A 166 -17.66 -13.23 -10.07
N SER A 167 -17.05 -12.18 -10.60
CA SER A 167 -17.04 -11.94 -12.07
C SER A 167 -15.98 -12.74 -12.79
N LEU A 168 -14.80 -12.95 -12.22
CA LEU A 168 -13.65 -13.57 -12.86
C LEU A 168 -13.42 -15.03 -12.44
N GLY A 169 -14.05 -15.48 -11.35
CA GLY A 169 -13.96 -16.86 -10.88
C GLY A 169 -12.59 -17.27 -10.36
N PHE A 170 -11.76 -16.32 -9.89
CA PHE A 170 -10.44 -16.64 -9.35
C PHE A 170 -10.50 -17.27 -7.96
N ASP A 171 -9.47 -18.05 -7.63
CA ASP A 171 -9.35 -18.83 -6.41
C ASP A 171 -7.96 -18.70 -5.77
N GLN A 172 -7.71 -19.53 -4.77
CA GLN A 172 -6.42 -19.61 -4.05
C GLN A 172 -5.22 -20.05 -4.91
N HIS A 173 -5.41 -20.54 -6.13
CA HIS A 173 -4.35 -20.92 -7.07
C HIS A 173 -4.07 -19.83 -8.08
N THR A 174 -4.89 -18.79 -8.10
CA THR A 174 -4.75 -17.65 -9.01
C THR A 174 -3.48 -16.87 -8.72
N LYS A 175 -2.77 -16.49 -9.78
CA LYS A 175 -1.60 -15.62 -9.74
C LYS A 175 -1.92 -14.31 -10.46
N TRP A 176 -1.80 -13.21 -9.76
CA TRP A 176 -1.98 -11.88 -10.34
C TRP A 176 -0.65 -11.31 -10.79
N LEU A 177 -0.55 -10.93 -12.04
CA LEU A 177 0.58 -10.15 -12.54
C LEU A 177 0.34 -8.66 -12.24
N SER A 178 1.16 -8.07 -11.37
CA SER A 178 1.06 -6.66 -10.99
C SER A 178 1.89 -5.77 -11.91
N VAL A 179 1.36 -5.44 -13.08
CA VAL A 179 1.98 -4.55 -14.08
C VAL A 179 1.43 -3.12 -14.02
N LEU A 180 0.26 -2.94 -13.44
CA LEU A 180 -0.34 -1.61 -13.30
C LEU A 180 0.28 -0.89 -12.11
N PRO A 181 0.54 0.43 -12.23
CA PRO A 181 1.14 1.19 -11.13
C PRO A 181 0.32 1.09 -9.84
N ILE A 182 0.97 0.71 -8.74
CA ILE A 182 0.31 0.53 -7.44
C ILE A 182 -0.21 1.85 -6.83
N TYR A 183 0.24 2.99 -7.31
CA TYR A 183 -0.32 4.29 -6.93
C TYR A 183 -1.66 4.60 -7.62
N HIS A 184 -2.14 3.76 -8.55
CA HIS A 184 -3.51 3.79 -9.06
C HIS A 184 -4.37 2.71 -8.40
N ILE A 185 -5.67 2.95 -8.35
CA ILE A 185 -6.62 2.02 -7.73
C ILE A 185 -6.55 0.61 -8.32
N SER A 186 -6.34 0.48 -9.63
CA SER A 186 -6.22 -0.82 -10.31
C SER A 186 -5.01 -1.63 -9.84
N GLY A 187 -3.86 -0.99 -9.60
CA GLY A 187 -2.67 -1.65 -9.04
C GLY A 187 -2.82 -1.95 -7.56
N LEU A 188 -3.26 -0.96 -6.75
CA LEU A 188 -3.47 -1.15 -5.31
C LEU A 188 -4.50 -2.26 -5.01
N SER A 189 -5.55 -2.36 -5.82
CA SER A 189 -6.58 -3.39 -5.67
C SER A 189 -6.02 -4.81 -5.79
N VAL A 190 -4.98 -5.04 -6.59
CA VAL A 190 -4.34 -6.35 -6.70
C VAL A 190 -3.71 -6.75 -5.37
N ILE A 191 -3.04 -5.81 -4.68
CA ILE A 191 -2.41 -6.07 -3.38
C ILE A 191 -3.45 -6.48 -2.34
N LEU A 192 -4.59 -5.77 -2.28
CA LEU A 192 -5.66 -6.11 -1.32
C LEU A 192 -6.39 -7.40 -1.68
N ARG A 193 -6.65 -7.66 -2.97
CA ARG A 193 -7.28 -8.92 -3.41
C ARG A 193 -6.47 -10.13 -2.99
N SER A 194 -5.14 -10.06 -3.06
CA SER A 194 -4.29 -11.20 -2.71
C SER A 194 -4.45 -11.61 -1.25
N VAL A 195 -4.52 -10.66 -0.34
CA VAL A 195 -4.68 -10.95 1.09
C VAL A 195 -6.12 -11.28 1.48
N ILE A 196 -7.11 -10.74 0.74
CA ILE A 196 -8.54 -11.04 0.97
C ILE A 196 -8.89 -12.44 0.45
N GLU A 197 -8.39 -12.81 -0.74
CA GLU A 197 -8.83 -13.99 -1.49
C GLU A 197 -7.73 -15.05 -1.65
N LEU A 198 -6.62 -14.93 -0.92
CA LEU A 198 -5.51 -15.90 -0.92
C LEU A 198 -4.81 -16.13 -2.26
N SER A 199 -4.77 -15.14 -3.12
CA SER A 199 -4.06 -15.24 -4.39
C SER A 199 -2.62 -14.73 -4.29
N LEU A 200 -1.73 -15.23 -5.15
CA LEU A 200 -0.35 -14.79 -5.25
C LEU A 200 -0.27 -13.52 -6.13
N ILE A 201 0.56 -12.56 -5.72
CA ILE A 201 0.94 -11.43 -6.57
C ILE A 201 2.32 -11.70 -7.14
N HIS A 202 2.45 -11.63 -8.47
CA HIS A 202 3.75 -11.54 -9.14
C HIS A 202 3.97 -10.10 -9.57
N ILE A 203 4.99 -9.46 -9.03
CA ILE A 203 5.40 -8.10 -9.39
C ILE A 203 6.46 -8.22 -10.48
N SER A 204 6.12 -7.79 -11.70
CA SER A 204 7.08 -7.59 -12.77
C SER A 204 7.46 -6.12 -12.81
N GLU A 205 8.76 -5.81 -12.77
CA GLU A 205 9.20 -4.46 -13.08
C GLU A 205 8.81 -4.14 -14.53
N PRO A 206 8.24 -2.94 -14.81
CA PRO A 206 7.95 -2.56 -16.17
C PRO A 206 9.27 -2.54 -16.94
N THR A 207 9.46 -3.49 -17.86
CA THR A 207 10.56 -3.45 -18.81
C THR A 207 10.48 -2.11 -19.53
N ARG A 208 11.52 -1.27 -19.37
CA ARG A 208 11.64 -0.05 -20.19
C ARG A 208 11.57 -0.48 -21.64
N PRO A 209 10.68 0.09 -22.46
CA PRO A 209 10.81 -0.07 -23.89
C PRO A 209 12.20 0.42 -24.28
N LEU A 210 13.00 -0.42 -24.90
CA LEU A 210 14.25 -0.04 -25.51
C LEU A 210 13.90 0.75 -26.80
N TYR A 211 13.71 2.05 -26.65
CA TYR A 211 13.66 2.98 -27.78
C TYR A 211 14.78 4.01 -27.64
#